data_d4264f7e066ee270adba03c441347c72
#
_entry.id   d4264f7e066ee270adba03c441347c72
#
_cell.length_a   1.000
_cell.length_b   1.000
_cell.length_c   1.000
_cell.angle_alpha   90.00
_cell.angle_beta   90.00
_cell.angle_gamma   90.00
#
_symmetry.space_group_name_H-M   'P 1'
#
loop_
_entity.id
_entity.type
_entity.pdbx_description
1 polymer ?
#
loop_
_entity_poly.entity_id
_entity_poly.type
_entity_poly.pdbx_seq_one_letter_code
_entity_poly.pdbx_strand_id
1 'polypeptide(L)' 'MNFVIIEMQTTNGSTAIVTPASYDNNISAEAAFLTKCAAARVSGLDVHSVTLLDEEGKVVARKCYKANT' A
#
# COMPACT_ATOMS: atom_id res chain seq x y z
N MET A 1 1.33 -17.70 8.10
CA MET A 1 0.69 -16.44 8.52
C MET A 1 0.25 -15.66 7.28
N ASN A 2 -0.94 -15.09 7.32
CA ASN A 2 -1.48 -14.32 6.20
C ASN A 2 -1.14 -12.84 6.34
N PHE A 3 -1.06 -12.17 5.20
CA PHE A 3 -0.77 -10.75 5.11
C PHE A 3 -1.74 -10.08 4.16
N VAL A 4 -2.02 -8.80 4.38
CA VAL A 4 -2.91 -8.01 3.55
C VAL A 4 -2.21 -6.70 3.19
N ILE A 5 -2.33 -6.29 1.93
CA ILE A 5 -1.86 -4.98 1.49
C ILE A 5 -3.07 -4.10 1.23
N ILE A 6 -3.08 -2.92 1.87
CA ILE A 6 -4.10 -1.91 1.66
C ILE A 6 -3.45 -0.71 0.99
N GLU A 7 -4.02 -0.30 -0.12
CA GLU A 7 -3.56 0.84 -0.90
C GLU A 7 -4.62 1.93 -0.88
N MET A 8 -4.23 3.17 -0.54
CA MET A 8 -5.15 4.30 -0.53
C MET A 8 -4.63 5.37 -1.48
N GLN A 9 -5.55 5.94 -2.25
CA GLN A 9 -5.24 6.95 -3.26
C GLN A 9 -6.11 8.17 -3.05
N THR A 10 -5.51 9.36 -3.04
CA THR A 10 -6.25 10.62 -2.92
C THR A 10 -5.98 11.46 -4.16
N THR A 11 -7.05 11.91 -4.81
CA THR A 11 -7.00 12.78 -5.99
C THR A 11 -8.10 13.81 -5.87
N ASN A 12 -7.75 15.09 -6.01
CA ASN A 12 -8.72 16.20 -5.97
C ASN A 12 -9.60 16.17 -4.71
N GLY A 13 -9.00 15.85 -3.57
CA GLY A 13 -9.69 15.84 -2.30
C GLY A 13 -10.52 14.59 -2.01
N SER A 14 -10.56 13.63 -2.94
CA SER A 14 -11.28 12.35 -2.74
C SER A 14 -10.29 11.24 -2.46
N THR A 15 -10.56 10.48 -1.40
CA THR A 15 -9.73 9.32 -1.03
C THR A 15 -10.49 8.04 -1.30
N ALA A 16 -9.83 7.09 -1.95
CA ALA A 16 -10.40 5.78 -2.25
C ALA A 16 -9.42 4.69 -1.84
N ILE A 17 -9.96 3.52 -1.51
CA ILE A 17 -9.17 2.33 -1.21
C ILE A 17 -9.19 1.43 -2.45
N VAL A 18 -7.99 1.04 -2.89
CA VAL A 18 -7.85 0.03 -3.95
C VAL A 18 -8.20 -1.32 -3.34
N THR A 19 -8.77 -2.23 -4.14
CA THR A 19 -9.14 -3.57 -3.66
C THR A 19 -7.96 -4.21 -2.92
N PRO A 20 -8.11 -4.56 -1.63
CA PRO A 20 -7.02 -5.16 -0.87
C PRO A 20 -6.59 -6.50 -1.46
N ALA A 21 -5.30 -6.81 -1.33
CA ALA A 21 -4.73 -8.06 -1.79
C ALA A 21 -4.21 -8.86 -0.60
N SER A 22 -4.44 -10.17 -0.62
CA SER A 22 -4.02 -11.08 0.46
C SER A 22 -2.92 -12.00 -0.01
N TYR A 23 -2.00 -12.32 0.91
CA TYR A 23 -0.85 -13.20 0.64
C TYR A 23 -0.70 -14.15 1.82
N ASP A 24 -0.30 -15.39 1.53
CA ASP A 24 -0.18 -16.42 2.57
C ASP A 24 1.23 -16.60 3.12
N ASN A 25 2.18 -15.80 2.62
CA ASN A 25 3.55 -15.85 3.13
C ASN A 25 4.21 -14.47 3.04
N ASN A 26 5.24 -14.31 3.86
CA ASN A 26 5.94 -13.03 3.99
C ASN A 26 6.71 -12.64 2.72
N ILE A 27 7.30 -13.61 2.04
CA ILE A 27 8.13 -13.35 0.85
C ILE A 27 7.27 -12.73 -0.26
N SER A 28 6.14 -13.36 -0.57
CA SER A 28 5.22 -12.85 -1.60
C SER A 28 4.62 -11.51 -1.21
N ALA A 29 4.25 -11.35 0.06
CA ALA A 29 3.66 -10.11 0.56
C ALA A 29 4.66 -8.96 0.46
N GLU A 30 5.89 -9.17 0.87
CA GLU A 30 6.92 -8.14 0.82
C GLU A 30 7.25 -7.75 -0.61
N ALA A 31 7.39 -8.74 -1.52
CA ALA A 31 7.65 -8.45 -2.93
C ALA A 31 6.53 -7.62 -3.54
N ALA A 32 5.27 -7.97 -3.25
CA ALA A 32 4.12 -7.21 -3.75
C ALA A 32 4.08 -5.80 -3.15
N PHE A 33 4.40 -5.66 -1.86
CA PHE A 33 4.46 -4.37 -1.18
C PHE A 33 5.49 -3.45 -1.86
N LEU A 34 6.69 -3.95 -2.12
CA LEU A 34 7.74 -3.16 -2.77
C LEU A 34 7.37 -2.76 -4.18
N THR A 35 6.72 -3.65 -4.94
CA THR A 35 6.24 -3.34 -6.29
C THR A 35 5.18 -2.23 -6.25
N LYS A 36 4.25 -2.30 -5.30
CA LYS A 36 3.20 -1.27 -5.15
C LYS A 36 3.80 0.05 -4.69
N CYS A 37 4.81 0.03 -3.83
CA CYS A 37 5.51 1.24 -3.41
C CYS A 37 6.22 1.91 -4.59
N ALA A 38 6.86 1.12 -5.46
CA ALA A 38 7.53 1.67 -6.64
C ALA A 38 6.53 2.36 -7.57
N ALA A 39 5.36 1.74 -7.78
CA ALA A 39 4.30 2.34 -8.60
C ALA A 39 3.73 3.60 -7.94
N ALA A 40 3.53 3.57 -6.62
CA ALA A 40 3.00 4.71 -5.87
C ALA A 40 3.96 5.90 -5.93
N ARG A 41 5.25 5.65 -5.88
CA ARG A 41 6.28 6.71 -5.92
C ARG A 41 6.19 7.56 -7.18
N VAL A 42 5.78 6.96 -8.31
CA VAL A 42 5.71 7.64 -9.60
C VAL A 42 4.28 7.90 -10.08
N SER A 43 3.28 7.64 -9.24
CA SER A 43 1.88 7.75 -9.66
C SER A 43 1.41 9.18 -9.90
N GLY A 44 2.04 10.16 -9.25
CA GLY A 44 1.64 11.56 -9.38
C GLY A 44 0.33 11.92 -8.69
N LEU A 45 -0.25 11.01 -7.93
CA LEU A 45 -1.47 11.28 -7.15
C LEU A 45 -1.15 12.22 -5.98
N ASP A 46 -2.16 12.97 -5.52
CA ASP A 46 -1.98 13.91 -4.41
C ASP A 46 -1.41 13.23 -3.18
N VAL A 47 -2.01 12.08 -2.82
CA VAL A 47 -1.50 11.22 -1.74
C VAL A 47 -1.68 9.77 -2.20
N HIS A 48 -0.65 8.95 -2.01
CA HIS A 48 -0.72 7.54 -2.35
C HIS A 48 0.01 6.75 -1.26
N SER A 49 -0.73 5.97 -0.49
CA SER A 49 -0.15 5.18 0.60
C SER A 49 -0.32 3.70 0.35
N VAL A 50 0.67 2.92 0.81
CA VAL A 50 0.65 1.46 0.74
C VAL A 50 0.98 0.95 2.14
N THR A 51 0.13 0.07 2.66
CA THR A 51 0.30 -0.49 4.01
C THR A 51 0.25 -2.00 3.94
N LEU A 52 1.26 -2.64 4.52
CA LEU A 52 1.32 -4.10 4.67
C LEU A 52 1.00 -4.45 6.10
N LEU A 53 -0.03 -5.29 6.29
CA LEU A 53 -0.48 -5.72 7.61
C LEU A 53 -0.40 -7.24 7.73
N ASP A 54 -0.19 -7.73 8.94
CA ASP A 54 -0.29 -9.16 9.20
C ASP A 54 -1.76 -9.53 9.49
N GLU A 55 -2.03 -10.81 9.72
CA GLU A 55 -3.40 -11.29 9.92
C GLU A 55 -4.04 -10.80 11.21
N GLU A 56 -3.25 -10.25 12.12
CA GLU A 56 -3.76 -9.65 13.37
C GLU A 56 -4.03 -8.16 13.22
N GLY A 57 -3.80 -7.61 12.02
CA GLY A 57 -4.00 -6.19 11.77
C GLY A 57 -2.83 -5.31 12.16
N LYS A 58 -1.70 -5.91 12.52
CA LYS A 58 -0.50 -5.15 12.90
C LYS A 58 0.22 -4.65 11.64
N VAL A 59 0.61 -3.40 11.65
CA VAL A 59 1.37 -2.82 10.52
C VAL A 59 2.77 -3.40 10.51
N VAL A 60 3.12 -4.04 9.39
CA VAL A 60 4.46 -4.62 9.18
C VAL A 60 5.34 -3.59 8.46
N ALA A 61 4.77 -2.90 7.46
CA ALA A 61 5.48 -1.88 6.70
C ALA A 61 4.47 -0.89 6.12
N ARG A 62 4.90 0.34 5.91
CA ARG A 62 4.02 1.37 5.37
C ARG A 62 4.85 2.44 4.66
N LYS A 63 4.37 2.88 3.50
CA LYS A 63 4.92 4.01 2.78
C LYS A 63 3.80 4.93 2.32
N CYS A 64 4.06 6.23 2.36
CA CYS A 64 3.12 7.24 1.89
C CYS A 64 3.88 8.25 1.03
N TYR A 65 3.35 8.51 -0.15
CA TYR A 65 3.95 9.46 -1.10
C TYR A 65 2.96 10.57 -1.39
N LYS A 66 3.45 11.80 -1.40
CA LYS A 66 2.65 12.99 -1.70
C LYS A 66 3.25 13.70 -2.91
N ALA A 67 2.38 14.13 -3.82
CA ALA A 67 2.82 14.71 -5.10
C ALA A 67 3.64 15.99 -4.92
N ASN A 68 3.40 16.74 -3.85
CA ASN A 68 4.02 18.04 -3.64
C ASN A 68 5.19 18.01 -2.66
N THR A 69 5.79 16.84 -2.42
CA THR A 69 6.93 16.73 -1.49
C THR A 69 8.18 16.23 -2.13
#